data_c53f83db7e38f7fc6c44cf8a17124eba
#
_entry.id   c53f83db7e38f7fc6c44cf8a17124eba
#
_cell.length_a   1.000
_cell.length_b   1.000
_cell.length_c   1.000
_cell.angle_alpha   90.00
_cell.angle_beta   90.00
_cell.angle_gamma   90.00
#
_symmetry.space_group_name_H-M   'P 1'
#
loop_
_entity.id
_entity.type
_entity.pdbx_description
1 polymer ?
#
loop_
_entity_poly.entity_id
_entity_poly.type
_entity_poly.pdbx_seq_one_letter_code
_entity_poly.pdbx_strand_id
1 'polypeptide(L)'
;MRCFLNNMSKYTGIELTKLGHFGFFYNQKGDFNMPHAHHPNVDSKDYEFKITVLAYFAKGWKSGQPGGTYISSEEDESTIVFEPYNLDNTWVCFAETPKSFHGSRYQTHDTPRPSIQFTLT
;
A
#
# COMPACT_ATOMS: atom_id res chain seq x y z
N MET A 1 -2.26 -4.19 -19.59
CA MET A 1 -2.71 -4.81 -18.33
C MET A 1 -2.34 -6.30 -18.23
N ARG A 2 -2.68 -7.12 -19.22
CA ARG A 2 -2.32 -8.57 -19.21
C ARG A 2 -0.82 -8.83 -19.01
N CYS A 3 0.04 -8.04 -19.65
CA CYS A 3 1.50 -8.14 -19.47
C CYS A 3 1.92 -7.87 -18.02
N PHE A 4 1.35 -6.87 -17.39
CA PHE A 4 1.62 -6.52 -15.98
C PHE A 4 1.19 -7.66 -15.04
N LEU A 5 -0.03 -8.19 -15.18
CA LEU A 5 -0.52 -9.31 -14.38
C LEU A 5 0.38 -10.55 -14.54
N ASN A 6 0.77 -10.86 -15.78
CA ASN A 6 1.68 -11.98 -16.05
C ASN A 6 3.04 -11.80 -15.37
N ASN A 7 3.61 -10.61 -15.41
CA ASN A 7 4.88 -10.32 -14.76
C ASN A 7 4.77 -10.39 -13.24
N MET A 8 3.70 -9.84 -12.68
CA MET A 8 3.43 -9.93 -11.23
C MET A 8 3.20 -11.37 -10.79
N SER A 9 2.49 -12.18 -11.58
CA SER A 9 2.30 -13.60 -11.31
C SER A 9 3.63 -14.36 -11.29
N LYS A 10 4.50 -14.10 -12.25
CA LYS A 10 5.85 -14.69 -12.28
C LYS A 10 6.71 -14.27 -11.09
N TYR A 11 6.66 -12.98 -10.75
CA TYR A 11 7.44 -12.43 -9.64
C TYR A 11 7.00 -12.98 -8.28
N THR A 12 5.70 -13.08 -8.06
CA THR A 12 5.13 -13.55 -6.79
C THR A 12 4.98 -15.04 -6.67
N GLY A 13 5.00 -15.78 -7.80
CA GLY A 13 4.67 -17.20 -7.85
C GLY A 13 3.18 -17.51 -7.67
N ILE A 14 2.32 -16.49 -7.77
CA ILE A 14 0.86 -16.60 -7.57
C ILE A 14 0.16 -16.22 -8.87
N GLU A 15 -0.81 -17.04 -9.29
CA GLU A 15 -1.61 -16.72 -10.45
C GLU A 15 -2.52 -15.51 -10.19
N LEU A 16 -2.25 -14.40 -10.87
CA LEU A 16 -3.01 -13.16 -10.78
C LEU A 16 -3.71 -12.93 -12.12
N THR A 17 -5.02 -12.88 -12.09
CA THR A 17 -5.86 -12.80 -13.30
C THR A 17 -6.73 -11.57 -13.38
N LYS A 18 -6.95 -10.90 -12.24
CA LYS A 18 -7.87 -9.77 -12.14
C LYS A 18 -7.22 -8.54 -11.55
N LEU A 19 -7.60 -7.40 -12.10
CA LEU A 19 -7.41 -6.08 -11.51
C LEU A 19 -8.73 -5.69 -10.84
N GLY A 20 -8.66 -5.36 -9.57
CA GLY A 20 -9.82 -4.90 -8.82
C GLY A 20 -9.52 -3.63 -8.03
N HIS A 21 -10.56 -3.09 -7.44
CA HIS A 21 -10.50 -1.99 -6.48
C HIS A 21 -9.55 -0.87 -6.90
N PHE A 22 -9.95 -0.07 -7.87
CA PHE A 22 -9.17 1.03 -8.41
C PHE A 22 -9.59 2.36 -7.79
N GLY A 23 -8.63 3.14 -7.29
CA GLY A 23 -8.90 4.44 -6.69
C GLY A 23 -7.78 5.45 -6.91
N PHE A 24 -8.15 6.72 -6.94
CA PHE A 24 -7.23 7.86 -6.94
C PHE A 24 -7.28 8.51 -5.56
N PHE A 25 -6.12 8.84 -5.03
CA PHE A 25 -5.97 9.50 -3.73
C PHE A 25 -5.11 10.73 -3.87
N TYR A 26 -5.45 11.74 -3.12
CA TYR A 26 -4.67 12.96 -3.00
C TYR A 26 -4.55 13.32 -1.53
N ASN A 27 -3.41 12.98 -0.94
CA ASN A 27 -3.11 13.31 0.44
C ASN A 27 -2.26 14.58 0.53
N GLN A 28 -2.44 15.32 1.58
CA GLN A 28 -1.75 16.57 1.84
C GLN A 28 -1.43 16.71 3.34
N LYS A 29 -0.76 17.77 3.69
CA LYS A 29 -0.41 18.05 5.09
C LYS A 29 -1.62 17.90 6.02
N GLY A 30 -1.44 17.15 7.09
CA GLY A 30 -2.49 16.84 8.06
C GLY A 30 -3.22 15.52 7.84
N ASP A 31 -3.07 14.91 6.68
CA ASP A 31 -3.69 13.62 6.40
C ASP A 31 -2.90 12.48 7.04
N PHE A 32 -3.63 11.46 7.48
CA PHE A 32 -3.10 10.22 8.02
C PHE A 32 -4.12 9.10 7.91
N ASN A 33 -3.66 7.85 8.01
CA ASN A 33 -4.51 6.68 8.15
C ASN A 33 -4.02 5.86 9.34
N MET A 34 -4.94 5.55 10.25
CA MET A 34 -4.65 4.64 11.36
C MET A 34 -4.31 3.24 10.84
N PRO A 35 -3.42 2.50 11.53
CA PRO A 35 -3.10 1.15 11.12
C PRO A 35 -4.34 0.25 11.21
N HIS A 36 -4.61 -0.46 10.12
CA HIS A 36 -5.77 -1.34 10.00
C HIS A 36 -5.45 -2.52 9.08
N ALA A 37 -6.19 -3.59 9.25
CA ALA A 37 -6.20 -4.73 8.33
C ALA A 37 -7.58 -4.90 7.73
N HIS A 38 -7.64 -5.33 6.49
CA HIS A 38 -8.91 -5.70 5.85
C HIS A 38 -9.31 -7.09 6.33
N HIS A 39 -10.55 -7.22 6.81
CA HIS A 39 -11.10 -8.49 7.30
C HIS A 39 -10.25 -9.19 8.38
N PRO A 40 -9.89 -8.52 9.49
CA PRO A 40 -8.97 -9.06 10.48
C PRO A 40 -9.50 -10.31 11.21
N ASN A 41 -10.81 -10.54 11.17
CA ASN A 41 -11.47 -11.68 11.83
C ASN A 41 -11.68 -12.89 10.91
N VAL A 42 -11.26 -12.82 9.66
CA VAL A 42 -11.35 -13.95 8.73
C VAL A 42 -10.19 -14.90 9.00
N ASP A 43 -10.48 -16.20 9.08
CA ASP A 43 -9.45 -17.23 9.18
C ASP A 43 -8.53 -17.15 7.95
N SER A 44 -7.24 -17.22 8.15
CA SER A 44 -6.24 -17.07 7.09
C SER A 44 -6.40 -18.07 5.93
N LYS A 45 -6.98 -19.24 6.21
CA LYS A 45 -7.31 -20.25 5.18
C LYS A 45 -8.47 -19.85 4.26
N ASP A 46 -9.37 -18.99 4.75
CA ASP A 46 -10.56 -18.51 4.04
C ASP A 46 -10.34 -17.10 3.44
N TYR A 47 -9.17 -16.51 3.67
CA TYR A 47 -8.83 -15.19 3.16
C TYR A 47 -8.42 -15.26 1.70
N GLU A 48 -9.15 -14.53 0.84
CA GLU A 48 -8.76 -14.40 -0.57
C GLU A 48 -7.48 -13.57 -0.67
N PHE A 49 -6.45 -14.17 -1.24
CA PHE A 49 -5.16 -13.50 -1.42
C PHE A 49 -5.28 -12.30 -2.36
N LYS A 50 -4.76 -11.18 -1.91
CA LYS A 50 -4.71 -9.93 -2.69
C LYS A 50 -3.34 -9.29 -2.59
N ILE A 51 -2.92 -8.68 -3.68
CA ILE A 51 -1.79 -7.77 -3.69
C ILE A 51 -2.34 -6.36 -3.86
N THR A 52 -2.02 -5.48 -2.94
CA THR A 52 -2.28 -4.05 -3.10
C THR A 52 -1.07 -3.40 -3.76
N VAL A 53 -1.35 -2.60 -4.77
CA VAL A 53 -0.36 -1.80 -5.50
C VAL A 53 -0.69 -0.33 -5.31
N LEU A 54 0.33 0.44 -4.92
CA LEU A 54 0.24 1.90 -4.82
C LEU A 54 1.29 2.50 -5.75
N ALA A 55 0.83 3.32 -6.69
CA ALA A 55 1.70 4.10 -7.55
C ALA A 55 1.68 5.56 -7.06
N TYR A 56 2.82 6.05 -6.61
CA TYR A 56 2.99 7.40 -6.08
C TYR A 56 3.60 8.33 -7.12
N PHE A 57 3.08 9.55 -7.18
CA PHE A 57 3.51 10.60 -8.09
C PHE A 57 3.79 11.92 -7.33
N ALA A 58 4.42 11.78 -6.16
CA ALA A 58 4.69 12.91 -5.27
C ALA A 58 5.96 13.66 -5.68
N LYS A 59 5.86 14.45 -6.73
CA LYS A 59 6.99 15.27 -7.21
C LYS A 59 7.47 16.22 -6.10
N GLY A 60 8.77 16.22 -5.87
CA GLY A 60 9.40 17.02 -4.83
C GLY A 60 9.41 16.37 -3.45
N TRP A 61 8.98 15.12 -3.34
CA TRP A 61 9.07 14.37 -2.10
C TRP A 61 10.52 14.25 -1.64
N LYS A 62 10.76 14.62 -0.40
CA LYS A 62 12.09 14.48 0.21
C LYS A 62 12.20 13.14 0.88
N SER A 63 13.26 12.41 0.59
CA SER A 63 13.52 11.09 1.16
C SER A 63 13.39 11.09 2.68
N GLY A 64 12.64 10.12 3.22
CA GLY A 64 12.40 9.97 4.65
C GLY A 64 11.21 10.76 5.20
N GLN A 65 10.53 11.59 4.40
CA GLN A 65 9.31 12.26 4.84
C GLN A 65 8.21 11.25 5.19
N PRO A 66 7.40 11.51 6.25
CA PRO A 66 6.27 10.65 6.59
C PRO A 66 5.08 10.86 5.63
N GLY A 67 4.25 9.85 5.47
CA GLY A 67 3.00 9.95 4.73
C GLY A 67 2.80 8.89 3.64
N GLY A 68 3.81 8.07 3.36
CA GLY A 68 3.63 6.88 2.51
C GLY A 68 2.90 5.77 3.26
N THR A 69 2.34 4.83 2.52
CA THR A 69 1.69 3.67 3.14
C THR A 69 2.73 2.76 3.78
N TYR A 70 2.67 2.63 5.07
CA TYR A 70 3.52 1.71 5.84
C TYR A 70 2.82 0.37 6.06
N ILE A 71 3.62 -0.64 6.38
CA ILE A 71 3.18 -1.94 6.88
C ILE A 71 3.64 -2.08 8.33
N SER A 72 2.74 -2.49 9.20
CA SER A 72 3.02 -2.76 10.61
C SER A 72 2.61 -4.19 11.00
N SER A 73 3.27 -4.73 12.00
CA SER A 73 2.96 -6.08 12.51
C SER A 73 1.72 -6.12 13.39
N GLU A 74 1.35 -4.98 13.97
CA GLU A 74 0.16 -4.83 14.82
C GLU A 74 -0.55 -3.51 14.52
N GLU A 75 -1.71 -3.26 15.12
CA GLU A 75 -2.46 -2.01 15.03
C GLU A 75 -1.80 -0.86 15.81
N ASP A 76 -0.50 -0.69 15.61
CA ASP A 76 0.30 0.30 16.31
C ASP A 76 1.43 0.79 15.41
N GLU A 77 1.56 2.10 15.23
CA GLU A 77 2.63 2.71 14.44
C GLU A 77 4.03 2.43 15.00
N SER A 78 4.16 2.11 16.28
CA SER A 78 5.44 1.67 16.86
C SER A 78 5.94 0.33 16.32
N THR A 79 5.05 -0.43 15.65
CA THR A 79 5.34 -1.74 15.08
C THR A 79 5.55 -1.72 13.57
N ILE A 80 5.79 -0.54 12.97
CA ILE A 80 6.07 -0.40 11.54
C ILE A 80 7.32 -1.20 11.18
N VAL A 81 7.17 -2.10 10.20
CA VAL A 81 8.26 -2.93 9.67
C VAL A 81 8.73 -2.46 8.29
N PHE A 82 7.93 -1.68 7.60
CA PHE A 82 8.25 -1.11 6.31
C PHE A 82 7.52 0.23 6.12
N GLU A 83 8.23 1.23 5.60
CA GLU A 83 7.67 2.49 5.13
C GLU A 83 8.44 2.93 3.89
N PRO A 84 7.77 3.34 2.81
CA PRO A 84 8.47 3.78 1.61
C PRO A 84 9.25 5.08 1.88
N TYR A 85 10.50 5.08 1.45
CA TYR A 85 11.45 6.16 1.75
C TYR A 85 11.29 7.38 0.84
N ASN A 86 10.92 7.16 -0.42
CA ASN A 86 10.67 8.21 -1.40
C ASN A 86 9.43 7.88 -2.23
N LEU A 87 8.55 8.86 -2.42
CA LEU A 87 7.29 8.70 -3.14
C LEU A 87 7.28 9.45 -4.50
N ASP A 88 8.42 9.93 -4.95
CA ASP A 88 8.54 10.50 -6.28
C ASP A 88 8.68 9.37 -7.31
N ASN A 89 7.65 9.20 -8.14
CA ASN A 89 7.62 8.16 -9.18
C ASN A 89 7.96 6.75 -8.65
N THR A 90 7.30 6.35 -7.56
CA THR A 90 7.60 5.10 -6.84
C THR A 90 6.36 4.22 -6.76
N TRP A 91 6.56 2.92 -6.96
CA TRP A 91 5.51 1.91 -6.79
C TRP A 91 5.82 1.05 -5.57
N VAL A 92 4.77 0.79 -4.79
CA VAL A 92 4.82 -0.09 -3.62
C VAL A 92 3.80 -1.19 -3.80
N CYS A 93 4.20 -2.42 -3.58
CA CYS A 93 3.32 -3.58 -3.63
C CYS A 93 3.43 -4.35 -2.34
N PHE A 94 2.31 -4.78 -1.78
CA PHE A 94 2.31 -5.66 -0.62
C PHE A 94 1.16 -6.66 -0.66
N ALA A 95 1.39 -7.82 -0.06
CA ALA A 95 0.35 -8.81 0.11
C ALA A 95 -0.56 -8.44 1.29
N GLU A 96 -1.86 -8.41 1.06
CA GLU A 96 -2.83 -8.28 2.13
C GLU A 96 -3.07 -9.62 2.80
N THR A 97 -3.01 -9.64 4.12
CA THR A 97 -3.36 -10.79 4.95
C THR A 97 -4.21 -10.33 6.14
N PRO A 98 -4.96 -11.21 6.81
CA PRO A 98 -5.73 -10.81 8.00
C PRO A 98 -4.87 -10.28 9.15
N LYS A 99 -3.56 -10.52 9.11
CA LYS A 99 -2.60 -10.14 10.15
C LYS A 99 -1.61 -9.06 9.71
N SER A 100 -1.69 -8.57 8.47
CA SER A 100 -0.88 -7.45 8.03
C SER A 100 -1.67 -6.16 8.16
N PHE A 101 -1.13 -5.22 8.90
CA PHE A 101 -1.71 -3.91 9.10
C PHE A 101 -1.00 -2.89 8.23
N HIS A 102 -1.73 -1.92 7.75
CA HIS A 102 -1.18 -0.82 6.96
C HIS A 102 -1.87 0.49 7.31
N GLY A 103 -1.20 1.57 7.05
CA GLY A 103 -1.70 2.91 7.30
C GLY A 103 -0.75 3.94 6.70
N SER A 104 -0.91 5.19 7.07
CA SER A 104 0.05 6.25 6.73
C SER A 104 0.22 7.18 7.91
N ARG A 105 1.47 7.50 8.24
CA ARG A 105 1.77 8.44 9.31
C ARG A 105 1.30 9.84 8.94
N TYR A 106 1.02 10.65 9.95
CA TYR A 106 0.64 12.05 9.79
C TYR A 106 1.62 12.78 8.87
N GLN A 107 1.09 13.37 7.80
CA GLN A 107 1.88 14.12 6.84
C GLN A 107 2.19 15.51 7.39
N THR A 108 3.43 15.72 7.80
CA THR A 108 3.88 16.96 8.48
C THR A 108 4.35 18.06 7.53
N HIS A 109 4.44 17.77 6.25
CA HIS A 109 5.01 18.66 5.22
C HIS A 109 3.99 19.01 4.13
N ASP A 110 4.31 20.03 3.33
CA ASP A 110 3.40 20.58 2.31
C ASP A 110 3.46 19.86 0.96
N THR A 111 4.37 18.89 0.77
CA THR A 111 4.47 18.15 -0.49
C THR A 111 3.24 17.27 -0.69
N PRO A 112 2.41 17.51 -1.71
CA PRO A 112 1.24 16.67 -1.97
C PRO A 112 1.62 15.24 -2.33
N ARG A 113 0.75 14.30 -1.97
CA ARG A 113 0.93 12.87 -2.27
C ARG A 113 -0.20 12.34 -3.16
N PRO A 114 -0.18 12.63 -4.46
CA PRO A 114 -1.09 11.97 -5.38
C PRO A 114 -0.68 10.51 -5.56
N SER A 115 -1.65 9.61 -5.57
CA SER A 115 -1.41 8.18 -5.76
C SER A 115 -2.58 7.49 -6.44
N ILE A 116 -2.26 6.38 -7.07
CA ILE A 116 -3.24 5.44 -7.61
C ILE A 116 -3.10 4.15 -6.82
N GLN A 117 -4.22 3.62 -6.36
CA GLN A 117 -4.26 2.33 -5.67
C GLN A 117 -5.13 1.36 -6.45
N PHE A 118 -4.68 0.13 -6.56
CA PHE A 118 -5.47 -0.97 -7.11
C PHE A 118 -5.04 -2.30 -6.50
N THR A 119 -5.90 -3.30 -6.62
CA THR A 119 -5.63 -4.65 -6.13
C THR A 119 -5.49 -5.64 -7.27
N LEU A 120 -4.66 -6.65 -7.05
CA LEU A 120 -4.50 -7.79 -7.93
C LEU A 120 -4.96 -9.06 -7.21
N THR A 121 -5.78 -9.83 -7.87
CA THR A 121 -6.24 -11.14 -7.39
C THR A 121 -6.12 -12.20 -8.46
#